data_986f9999a28e8b0ef9082e6117eac25d
#
_entry.id   986f9999a28e8b0ef9082e6117eac25d
#
_cell.length_a   1.000
_cell.length_b   1.000
_cell.length_c   1.000
_cell.angle_alpha   90.00
_cell.angle_beta   90.00
_cell.angle_gamma   90.00
#
_symmetry.space_group_name_H-M   'P 1'
#
loop_
_entity.id
_entity.type
_entity.pdbx_description
1 polymer ?
#
loop_
_entity_poly.entity_id
_entity_poly.type
_entity_poly.pdbx_seq_one_letter_code
_entity_poly.pdbx_strand_id
1 'polypeptide(L)'
;LRNGADYVAMARAVKTQGLEGKAVGFYREALELEPNDQIALAEQADILISKGALEIARKNIARLRTLCRANCAAPTRLSLAIDAASQKQQAQASAVDLKATLGAPLEPKAN
;
A
#
# COMPACT_ATOMS: atom_id res chain seq x y z
N LEU A 1 25.51 -11.97 -7.43
CA LEU A 1 24.08 -12.05 -7.65
C LEU A 1 23.34 -11.69 -6.37
N ARG A 2 22.27 -10.93 -6.52
CA ARG A 2 21.47 -10.53 -5.36
C ARG A 2 20.42 -11.56 -5.09
N ASN A 3 20.09 -11.73 -3.81
CA ASN A 3 19.01 -12.61 -3.41
C ASN A 3 17.86 -11.76 -2.84
N GLY A 4 16.80 -12.42 -2.39
CA GLY A 4 15.64 -11.72 -1.88
C GLY A 4 15.96 -10.83 -0.68
N ALA A 5 16.81 -11.30 0.22
CA ALA A 5 17.17 -10.51 1.40
C ALA A 5 17.93 -9.24 1.00
N ASP A 6 18.76 -9.32 -0.03
CA ASP A 6 19.45 -8.13 -0.53
C ASP A 6 18.46 -7.07 -1.01
N TYR A 7 17.45 -7.51 -1.76
CA TYR A 7 16.44 -6.57 -2.26
C TYR A 7 15.61 -5.99 -1.13
N VAL A 8 15.28 -6.77 -0.12
CA VAL A 8 14.57 -6.24 1.05
C VAL A 8 15.41 -5.17 1.74
N ALA A 9 16.70 -5.43 1.90
CA ALA A 9 17.61 -4.46 2.51
C ALA A 9 17.66 -3.17 1.69
N MET A 10 17.72 -3.28 0.37
CA MET A 10 17.73 -2.12 -0.51
C MET A 10 16.42 -1.36 -0.43
N ALA A 11 15.29 -2.06 -0.36
CA ALA A 11 13.99 -1.43 -0.22
C ALA A 11 13.92 -0.61 1.06
N ARG A 12 14.38 -1.18 2.16
CA ARG A 12 14.38 -0.48 3.44
C ARG A 12 15.26 0.76 3.40
N ALA A 13 16.40 0.66 2.76
CA ALA A 13 17.32 1.78 2.66
C ALA A 13 16.71 2.95 1.90
N VAL A 14 16.11 2.68 0.74
CA VAL A 14 15.53 3.78 -0.06
C VAL A 14 14.24 4.30 0.60
N LYS A 15 13.53 3.46 1.33
CA LYS A 15 12.36 3.91 2.07
C LYS A 15 12.74 4.97 3.10
N THR A 16 13.86 4.77 3.81
CA THR A 16 14.29 5.75 4.80
C THR A 16 14.65 7.08 4.17
N GLN A 17 14.93 7.08 2.87
CA GLN A 17 15.21 8.30 2.13
C GLN A 17 13.95 8.91 1.55
N GLY A 18 12.79 8.36 1.85
CA GLY A 18 11.53 8.86 1.32
C GLY A 18 11.22 8.39 -0.09
N LEU A 19 12.01 7.48 -0.65
CA LEU A 19 11.83 7.01 -2.03
C LEU A 19 10.93 5.78 -2.04
N GLU A 20 9.66 5.99 -1.72
CA GLU A 20 8.72 4.89 -1.54
C GLU A 20 8.45 4.11 -2.82
N GLY A 21 8.37 4.79 -3.95
CA GLY A 21 8.19 4.08 -5.21
C GLY A 21 9.33 3.13 -5.53
N LYS A 22 10.55 3.58 -5.25
CA LYS A 22 11.71 2.72 -5.42
C LYS A 22 11.67 1.54 -4.48
N ALA A 23 11.26 1.78 -3.25
CA ALA A 23 11.15 0.71 -2.26
C ALA A 23 10.17 -0.36 -2.73
N VAL A 24 9.01 0.05 -3.24
CA VAL A 24 8.03 -0.89 -3.79
C VAL A 24 8.66 -1.74 -4.89
N GLY A 25 9.46 -1.12 -5.74
CA GLY A 25 10.14 -1.84 -6.82
C GLY A 25 11.14 -2.87 -6.31
N PHE A 26 11.91 -2.53 -5.29
CA PHE A 26 12.85 -3.47 -4.71
C PHE A 26 12.13 -4.63 -4.01
N TYR A 27 11.02 -4.36 -3.34
CA TYR A 27 10.22 -5.44 -2.78
C TYR A 27 9.67 -6.34 -3.87
N ARG A 28 9.30 -5.75 -5.01
CA ARG A 28 8.83 -6.56 -6.14
C ARG A 28 9.94 -7.50 -6.61
N GLU A 29 11.16 -7.01 -6.71
CA GLU A 29 12.29 -7.86 -7.08
C GLU A 29 12.47 -9.00 -6.08
N ALA A 30 12.37 -8.68 -4.78
CA ALA A 30 12.47 -9.69 -3.75
C ALA A 30 11.39 -10.76 -3.92
N LEU A 31 10.16 -10.33 -4.22
CA LEU A 31 9.04 -11.25 -4.36
C LEU A 31 9.09 -12.07 -5.64
N GLU A 32 9.77 -11.56 -6.67
CA GLU A 32 10.00 -12.38 -7.86
C GLU A 32 10.93 -13.55 -7.56
N LEU A 33 11.88 -13.33 -6.67
CA LEU A 33 12.79 -14.39 -6.27
C LEU A 33 12.17 -15.33 -5.25
N GLU A 34 11.41 -14.76 -4.31
CA GLU A 34 10.77 -15.54 -3.25
C GLU A 34 9.34 -15.05 -3.04
N PRO A 35 8.40 -15.60 -3.83
CA PRO A 35 7.02 -15.11 -3.78
C PRO A 35 6.34 -15.25 -2.42
N ASN A 36 6.83 -16.13 -1.56
CA ASN A 36 6.24 -16.38 -0.26
C ASN A 36 6.99 -15.70 0.88
N ASP A 37 7.84 -14.74 0.55
CA ASP A 37 8.57 -13.99 1.58
C ASP A 37 7.60 -13.09 2.32
N GLN A 38 7.24 -13.48 3.54
CA GLN A 38 6.23 -12.76 4.32
C GLN A 38 6.69 -11.38 4.74
N ILE A 39 8.00 -11.22 4.94
CA ILE A 39 8.54 -9.90 5.28
C ILE A 39 8.35 -8.94 4.12
N ALA A 40 8.73 -9.38 2.91
CA ALA A 40 8.60 -8.54 1.73
C ALA A 40 7.14 -8.22 1.44
N LEU A 41 6.25 -9.22 1.57
CA LEU A 41 4.82 -9.01 1.35
C LEU A 41 4.26 -7.97 2.30
N ALA A 42 4.60 -8.08 3.58
CA ALA A 42 4.05 -7.18 4.58
C ALA A 42 4.62 -5.77 4.45
N GLU A 43 5.92 -5.65 4.27
CA GLU A 43 6.56 -4.35 4.19
C GLU A 43 6.17 -3.61 2.91
N GLN A 44 6.04 -4.34 1.80
CA GLN A 44 5.53 -3.71 0.59
C GLN A 44 4.10 -3.25 0.76
N ALA A 45 3.27 -4.06 1.41
CA ALA A 45 1.88 -3.69 1.65
C ALA A 45 1.78 -2.41 2.46
N ASP A 46 2.63 -2.24 3.48
CA ASP A 46 2.61 -1.01 4.27
C ASP A 46 2.81 0.22 3.39
N ILE A 47 3.77 0.16 2.48
CA ILE A 47 4.03 1.30 1.59
C ILE A 47 2.88 1.49 0.62
N LEU A 48 2.38 0.41 0.06
CA LEU A 48 1.27 0.50 -0.91
C LEU A 48 0.04 1.12 -0.28
N ILE A 49 -0.26 0.77 0.98
CA ILE A 49 -1.39 1.35 1.68
C ILE A 49 -1.17 2.85 1.87
N SER A 50 0.02 3.26 2.29
CA SER A 50 0.29 4.68 2.49
C SER A 50 0.20 5.47 1.19
N LYS A 51 0.46 4.83 0.06
CA LYS A 51 0.36 5.46 -1.24
C LYS A 51 -1.05 5.37 -1.82
N GLY A 52 -1.95 4.69 -1.15
CA GLY A 52 -3.32 4.53 -1.64
C GLY A 52 -3.47 3.44 -2.70
N ALA A 53 -2.43 2.64 -2.94
CA ALA A 53 -2.47 1.56 -3.92
C ALA A 53 -3.05 0.31 -3.26
N LEU A 54 -4.34 0.36 -2.95
CA LEU A 54 -4.96 -0.62 -2.08
C LEU A 54 -5.17 -1.98 -2.73
N GLU A 55 -5.34 -2.02 -4.06
CA GLU A 55 -5.60 -3.30 -4.73
C GLU A 55 -4.40 -4.23 -4.64
N ILE A 56 -3.21 -3.69 -4.87
CA ILE A 56 -2.00 -4.52 -4.79
C ILE A 56 -1.76 -4.92 -3.34
N ALA A 57 -2.01 -4.00 -2.42
CA ALA A 57 -1.87 -4.31 -1.00
C ALA A 57 -2.82 -5.44 -0.59
N ARG A 58 -4.04 -5.46 -1.11
CA ARG A 58 -4.98 -6.53 -0.81
C ARG A 58 -4.47 -7.89 -1.30
N LYS A 59 -3.82 -7.90 -2.45
CA LYS A 59 -3.24 -9.15 -2.95
C LYS A 59 -2.14 -9.67 -2.03
N ASN A 60 -1.30 -8.76 -1.55
CA ASN A 60 -0.26 -9.15 -0.60
C ASN A 60 -0.86 -9.70 0.68
N ILE A 61 -1.92 -9.07 1.18
CA ILE A 61 -2.57 -9.54 2.40
C ILE A 61 -3.20 -10.91 2.20
N ALA A 62 -3.85 -11.11 1.07
CA ALA A 62 -4.44 -12.42 0.77
C ALA A 62 -3.37 -13.50 0.77
N ARG A 63 -2.21 -13.20 0.19
CA ARG A 63 -1.10 -14.15 0.19
C ARG A 63 -0.60 -14.42 1.61
N LEU A 64 -0.47 -13.37 2.40
CA LEU A 64 -0.05 -13.53 3.79
C LEU A 64 -1.01 -14.41 4.57
N ARG A 65 -2.31 -14.29 4.31
CA ARG A 65 -3.28 -15.14 4.98
C ARG A 65 -3.11 -16.60 4.59
N THR A 66 -2.83 -16.89 3.32
CA THR A 66 -2.63 -18.28 2.91
C THR A 66 -1.35 -18.87 3.50
N LEU A 67 -0.38 -18.03 3.80
CA LEU A 67 0.89 -18.48 4.38
C LEU A 67 0.85 -18.59 5.89
N CYS A 68 -0.19 -18.05 6.51
CA CYS A 68 -0.29 -18.02 7.96
C CYS A 68 -0.60 -19.40 8.51
N ARG A 69 0.19 -19.82 9.50
CA ARG A 69 0.01 -21.11 10.14
C ARG A 69 -0.67 -21.01 11.49
N ALA A 70 -0.66 -19.84 12.10
CA ALA A 70 -1.23 -19.65 13.42
C ALA A 70 -1.50 -18.16 13.57
N ASN A 71 -1.62 -17.65 14.74
CA ASN A 71 -2.02 -16.27 15.02
C ASN A 71 -1.08 -15.25 14.38
N CYS A 72 -1.28 -14.98 13.13
CA CYS A 72 -0.41 -14.07 12.38
C CYS A 72 -0.93 -12.64 12.50
N ALA A 73 -0.10 -11.77 13.06
CA ALA A 73 -0.49 -10.39 13.30
C ALA A 73 -0.53 -9.55 12.03
N ALA A 74 0.40 -9.80 11.09
CA ALA A 74 0.55 -8.92 9.93
C ALA A 74 -0.71 -8.84 9.05
N PRO A 75 -1.32 -9.95 8.64
CA PRO A 75 -2.51 -9.81 7.78
C PRO A 75 -3.67 -9.11 8.47
N THR A 76 -3.84 -9.30 9.78
CA THR A 76 -4.91 -8.62 10.52
C THR A 76 -4.62 -7.14 10.62
N ARG A 77 -3.39 -6.78 11.00
CA ARG A 77 -3.00 -5.38 11.11
C ARG A 77 -3.14 -4.66 9.78
N LEU A 78 -2.67 -5.30 8.71
CA LEU A 78 -2.71 -4.70 7.39
C LEU A 78 -4.14 -4.58 6.86
N SER A 79 -5.01 -5.55 7.17
CA SER A 79 -6.42 -5.45 6.79
C SER A 79 -7.08 -4.25 7.44
N LEU A 80 -6.80 -4.02 8.72
CA LEU A 80 -7.34 -2.85 9.40
C LEU A 80 -6.81 -1.56 8.79
N ALA A 81 -5.54 -1.54 8.41
CA ALA A 81 -4.96 -0.37 7.77
C ALA A 81 -5.59 -0.10 6.42
N ILE A 82 -5.88 -1.14 5.65
CA ILE A 82 -6.56 -0.99 4.36
C ILE A 82 -7.98 -0.47 4.56
N ASP A 83 -8.70 -0.99 5.54
CA ASP A 83 -10.06 -0.51 5.79
C ASP A 83 -10.06 0.98 6.11
N ALA A 84 -9.15 1.41 6.96
CA ALA A 84 -9.02 2.83 7.29
C ALA A 84 -8.68 3.67 6.07
N ALA A 85 -7.74 3.19 5.25
CA ALA A 85 -7.35 3.91 4.04
C ALA A 85 -8.49 3.96 3.03
N SER A 86 -9.24 2.87 2.91
CA SER A 86 -10.38 2.81 2.00
C SER A 86 -11.46 3.79 2.41
N GLN A 87 -11.75 3.85 3.71
CA GLN A 87 -12.73 4.81 4.22
C GLN A 87 -12.28 6.24 3.96
N LYS A 88 -11.00 6.51 4.13
CA LYS A 88 -10.47 7.83 3.86
C LYS A 88 -10.62 8.20 2.39
N GLN A 89 -10.34 7.26 1.49
CA GLN A 89 -10.51 7.50 0.05
C GLN A 89 -11.97 7.75 -0.29
N GLN A 90 -12.88 7.00 0.31
CA GLN A 90 -14.31 7.19 0.07
C GLN A 90 -14.77 8.54 0.58
N ALA A 91 -14.31 8.95 1.75
CA ALA A 91 -14.66 10.24 2.30
C ALA A 91 -14.15 11.37 1.40
N GLN A 92 -12.94 11.24 0.88
CA GLN A 92 -12.39 12.24 -0.03
C GLN A 92 -13.16 12.29 -1.34
N ALA A 93 -13.56 11.13 -1.87
CA ALA A 93 -14.34 11.08 -3.10
C ALA A 93 -15.71 11.72 -2.89
N SER A 94 -16.35 11.45 -1.75
CA SER A 94 -17.63 12.05 -1.43
C SER A 94 -17.53 13.57 -1.29
N ALA A 95 -16.47 14.04 -0.67
CA ALA A 95 -16.25 15.47 -0.53
C ALA A 95 -16.04 16.14 -1.88
N VAL A 96 -15.33 15.48 -2.78
CA VAL A 96 -15.12 16.00 -4.13
C VAL A 96 -16.44 16.04 -4.87
N ASP A 97 -17.25 15.00 -4.78
CA ASP A 97 -18.57 14.99 -5.44
C ASP A 97 -19.46 16.07 -4.90
N LEU A 98 -19.51 16.23 -3.60
CA LEU A 98 -20.32 17.26 -2.98
C LEU A 98 -19.85 18.63 -3.44
N LYS A 99 -18.57 18.85 -3.47
CA LYS A 99 -18.02 20.10 -3.90
C LYS A 99 -18.36 20.38 -5.36
N ALA A 100 -18.27 19.37 -6.21
CA ALA A 100 -18.62 19.52 -7.61
C ALA A 100 -20.11 19.86 -7.77
N THR A 101 -20.96 19.27 -6.95
CA THR A 101 -22.39 19.50 -7.03
C THR A 101 -22.80 20.85 -6.48
N LEU A 102 -22.23 21.23 -5.33
CA LEU A 102 -22.67 22.44 -4.65
C LEU A 102 -21.75 23.61 -4.89
N GLY A 103 -20.47 23.34 -5.08
CA GLY A 103 -19.51 24.39 -5.14
C GLY A 103 -19.18 24.88 -6.52
N ALA A 104 -19.26 24.01 -7.49
CA ALA A 104 -18.89 24.39 -8.82
C ALA A 104 -19.63 25.61 -9.30
N PRO A 105 -20.93 25.68 -9.10
CA PRO A 105 -21.65 26.85 -9.54
C PRO A 105 -21.23 28.08 -8.81
N LEU A 106 -20.66 27.92 -7.67
CA LEU A 106 -20.26 29.06 -6.90
C LEU A 106 -18.87 29.52 -7.22
N GLU A 107 -18.24 28.81 -8.12
CA GLU A 107 -16.91 29.18 -8.45
C GLU A 107 -17.01 30.44 -9.12
N PRO A 108 -16.24 31.29 -8.78
CA PRO A 108 -16.26 32.60 -9.32
C PRO A 108 -16.05 32.54 -10.71
N LYS A 109 -16.63 32.21 -11.33
CA LYS A 109 -16.54 32.12 -12.55
C LYS A 109 -16.08 33.15 -12.96
N ALA A 110 -15.66 33.61 -12.49
CA ALA A 110 -15.11 34.46 -12.96
C ALA A 110 -15.78 35.25 -13.71
N ASN A 111 -16.31 35.27 -13.92
CA ASN A 111 -16.92 36.00 -14.64
C ASN A 111 -16.87 36.90 -14.40
#